data_de6c9a5f50e85f24849f2b74bb8b16b6
#
_entry.id   de6c9a5f50e85f24849f2b74bb8b16b6
#
_cell.length_a   1.000
_cell.length_b   1.000
_cell.length_c   1.000
_cell.angle_alpha   90.00
_cell.angle_beta   90.00
_cell.angle_gamma   90.00
#
_symmetry.space_group_name_H-M   'P 1'
#
loop_
_entity.id
_entity.type
_entity.pdbx_description
1 polymer ?
#
loop_
_entity_poly.entity_id
_entity_poly.type
_entity_poly.pdbx_seq_one_letter_code
_entity_poly.pdbx_strand_id
1 'polypeptide(L)'
;APDGTLDISHPDIVHDLADPGSPRTVHGFLTEALRRRRENGVAPFTVLCCDNLPANGATLHRLLIAFAQLRSDELARHVADGVAFPSSMVDRIVPATTDADRARIASALGARDAWPVLTEPFRQWVIEDRFPQGRPAWEKFGVTMVEDVGPFEDMKLRLLNGAHSAIAYLGLLGDHATVDRAFADPAI
;
A
#
# COMPACT_ATOMS: atom_id res chain seq x y z
N ALA A 1 -5.60 1.36 13.98
CA ALA A 1 -6.77 2.14 14.37
C ALA A 1 -7.06 3.26 13.36
N PRO A 2 -8.28 3.80 13.28
CA PRO A 2 -8.64 4.85 12.31
C PRO A 2 -7.85 6.16 12.46
N ASP A 3 -7.27 6.40 13.63
CA ASP A 3 -6.42 7.56 13.95
C ASP A 3 -4.95 7.39 13.49
N GLY A 4 -4.63 6.30 12.80
CA GLY A 4 -3.28 6.00 12.34
C GLY A 4 -2.34 5.50 13.44
N THR A 5 -2.87 5.07 14.59
CA THR A 5 -2.09 4.43 15.67
C THR A 5 -2.16 2.90 15.56
N LEU A 6 -1.23 2.20 16.22
CA LEU A 6 -1.28 0.75 16.34
C LEU A 6 -2.39 0.35 17.32
N ASP A 7 -3.34 -0.46 16.86
CA ASP A 7 -4.35 -1.05 17.74
C ASP A 7 -3.76 -2.26 18.48
N ILE A 8 -3.21 -2.00 19.66
CA ILE A 8 -2.59 -3.01 20.50
C ILE A 8 -3.58 -4.03 21.08
N SER A 9 -4.88 -3.75 21.02
CA SER A 9 -5.94 -4.64 21.48
C SER A 9 -6.47 -5.58 20.38
N HIS A 10 -6.09 -5.33 19.10
CA HIS A 10 -6.51 -6.17 17.98
C HIS A 10 -6.07 -7.62 18.21
N PRO A 11 -6.96 -8.62 18.09
CA PRO A 11 -6.64 -10.03 18.40
C PRO A 11 -5.39 -10.56 17.70
N ASP A 12 -5.17 -10.20 16.42
CA ASP A 12 -3.99 -10.66 15.68
C ASP A 12 -2.71 -9.96 16.13
N ILE A 13 -2.77 -8.70 16.59
CA ILE A 13 -1.62 -8.02 17.21
C ILE A 13 -1.26 -8.69 18.55
N VAL A 14 -2.25 -8.97 19.37
CA VAL A 14 -2.06 -9.71 20.64
C VAL A 14 -1.46 -11.08 20.38
N HIS A 15 -1.96 -11.79 19.36
CA HIS A 15 -1.41 -13.08 18.93
C HIS A 15 0.06 -12.96 18.54
N ASP A 16 0.42 -12.02 17.68
CA ASP A 16 1.78 -11.86 17.15
C ASP A 16 2.80 -11.45 18.22
N LEU A 17 2.33 -10.78 19.27
CA LEU A 17 3.16 -10.49 20.45
C LEU A 17 3.37 -11.74 21.31
N ALA A 18 2.37 -12.61 21.42
CA ALA A 18 2.44 -13.84 22.22
C ALA A 18 3.16 -14.98 21.49
N ASP A 19 2.98 -15.11 20.18
CA ASP A 19 3.63 -16.12 19.33
C ASP A 19 4.31 -15.48 18.11
N PRO A 20 5.46 -14.85 18.30
CA PRO A 20 6.20 -14.20 17.21
C PRO A 20 6.69 -15.14 16.11
N GLY A 21 6.73 -16.45 16.40
CA GLY A 21 7.16 -17.47 15.44
C GLY A 21 6.15 -17.75 14.34
N SER A 22 4.86 -17.44 14.59
CA SER A 22 3.74 -17.68 13.66
C SER A 22 2.92 -16.41 13.44
N PRO A 23 3.50 -15.32 12.89
CA PRO A 23 2.83 -14.04 12.79
C PRO A 23 1.64 -14.09 11.82
N ARG A 24 0.61 -13.28 12.12
CA ARG A 24 -0.60 -13.10 11.31
C ARG A 24 -0.68 -11.74 10.64
N THR A 25 -0.07 -10.72 11.26
CA THR A 25 -0.10 -9.36 10.74
C THR A 25 1.17 -9.00 9.99
N VAL A 26 1.09 -8.00 9.09
CA VAL A 26 2.26 -7.42 8.43
C VAL A 26 3.30 -6.95 9.46
N HIS A 27 2.85 -6.36 10.57
CA HIS A 27 3.74 -5.91 11.64
C HIS A 27 4.52 -7.07 12.27
N GLY A 28 3.84 -8.16 12.56
CA GLY A 28 4.48 -9.38 13.09
C GLY A 28 5.47 -9.98 12.10
N PHE A 29 5.08 -10.16 10.83
CA PHE A 29 5.95 -10.70 9.79
C PHE A 29 7.21 -9.87 9.59
N LEU A 30 7.08 -8.55 9.42
CA LEU A 30 8.21 -7.66 9.18
C LEU A 30 9.14 -7.61 10.40
N THR A 31 8.57 -7.47 11.60
CA THR A 31 9.36 -7.37 12.83
C THR A 31 10.14 -8.67 13.08
N GLU A 32 9.50 -9.82 12.91
CA GLU A 32 10.17 -11.12 13.09
C GLU A 32 11.25 -11.36 12.02
N ALA A 33 11.00 -11.01 10.77
CA ALA A 33 11.99 -11.12 9.71
C ALA A 33 13.21 -10.22 9.98
N LEU A 34 13.01 -8.98 10.43
CA LEU A 34 14.08 -8.04 10.76
C LEU A 34 14.89 -8.53 11.98
N ARG A 35 14.20 -9.06 13.02
CA ARG A 35 14.86 -9.66 14.19
C ARG A 35 15.79 -10.81 13.77
N ARG A 36 15.28 -11.76 12.97
CA ARG A 36 16.06 -12.92 12.50
C ARG A 36 17.27 -12.49 11.66
N ARG A 37 17.09 -11.52 10.77
CA ARG A 37 18.19 -10.99 9.96
C ARG A 37 19.27 -10.39 10.84
N ARG A 38 18.88 -9.55 11.81
CA ARG A 38 19.81 -8.93 12.75
C ARG A 38 20.60 -9.95 13.55
N GLU A 39 19.94 -10.97 14.12
CA GLU A 39 20.60 -12.03 14.89
C GLU A 39 21.58 -12.86 14.05
N ASN A 40 21.35 -12.97 12.76
CA ASN A 40 22.24 -13.66 11.83
C ASN A 40 23.27 -12.72 11.16
N GLY A 41 23.39 -11.48 11.60
CA GLY A 41 24.34 -10.50 11.02
C GLY A 41 24.03 -10.11 9.58
N VAL A 42 22.78 -10.28 9.14
CA VAL A 42 22.33 -9.95 7.78
C VAL A 42 21.72 -8.55 7.77
N ALA A 43 22.14 -7.72 6.81
CA ALA A 43 21.61 -6.36 6.65
C ALA A 43 20.09 -6.36 6.48
N PRO A 44 19.36 -5.35 7.01
CA PRO A 44 17.91 -5.25 6.85
C PRO A 44 17.53 -5.06 5.38
N PHE A 45 16.34 -5.51 5.02
CA PHE A 45 15.73 -5.19 3.72
C PHE A 45 15.02 -3.83 3.79
N THR A 46 14.82 -3.21 2.64
CA THR A 46 13.95 -2.04 2.50
C THR A 46 12.48 -2.48 2.54
N VAL A 47 11.66 -1.77 3.31
CA VAL A 47 10.20 -2.01 3.37
C VAL A 47 9.50 -0.99 2.49
N LEU A 48 9.01 -1.43 1.33
CA LEU A 48 8.26 -0.59 0.39
C LEU A 48 6.76 -0.81 0.58
N CYS A 49 6.08 0.20 1.14
CA CYS A 49 4.63 0.19 1.25
C CYS A 49 3.99 0.64 -0.07
N CYS A 50 2.99 -0.12 -0.53
CA CYS A 50 2.21 0.20 -1.74
C CYS A 50 0.73 0.46 -1.41
N ASP A 51 0.40 0.74 -0.15
CA ASP A 51 -0.95 1.12 0.25
C ASP A 51 -1.29 2.53 -0.21
N ASN A 52 -2.56 2.75 -0.55
CA ASN A 52 -3.08 4.06 -0.94
C ASN A 52 -3.35 4.94 0.31
N LEU A 53 -2.30 5.23 1.06
CA LEU A 53 -2.30 6.07 2.26
C LEU A 53 -1.30 7.21 2.10
N PRO A 54 -1.62 8.42 2.57
CA PRO A 54 -0.64 9.52 2.59
C PRO A 54 0.60 9.14 3.41
N ALA A 55 1.79 9.46 2.87
CA ALA A 55 3.07 9.16 3.49
C ALA A 55 3.14 7.71 4.01
N ASN A 56 2.75 6.75 3.16
CA ASN A 56 2.56 5.36 3.54
C ASN A 56 3.82 4.70 4.13
N GLY A 57 5.00 5.01 3.61
CA GLY A 57 6.27 4.53 4.15
C GLY A 57 6.53 5.05 5.57
N ALA A 58 6.37 6.36 5.79
CA ALA A 58 6.55 6.97 7.11
C ALA A 58 5.50 6.45 8.12
N THR A 59 4.26 6.23 7.66
CA THR A 59 3.19 5.66 8.49
C THR A 59 3.52 4.23 8.91
N LEU A 60 3.93 3.38 7.97
CA LEU A 60 4.31 1.99 8.28
C LEU A 60 5.54 1.95 9.19
N HIS A 61 6.54 2.81 8.96
CA HIS A 61 7.73 2.93 9.81
C HIS A 61 7.35 3.22 11.27
N ARG A 62 6.53 4.25 11.49
CA ARG A 62 6.05 4.62 12.83
C ARG A 62 5.30 3.46 13.51
N LEU A 63 4.40 2.79 12.78
CA LEU A 63 3.63 1.66 13.31
C LEU A 63 4.52 0.45 13.60
N LEU A 64 5.52 0.19 12.76
CA LEU A 64 6.44 -0.93 12.99
C LEU A 64 7.37 -0.69 14.18
N ILE A 65 7.85 0.56 14.39
CA ILE A 65 8.59 0.94 15.58
C ILE A 65 7.73 0.71 16.83
N ALA A 66 6.45 1.18 16.81
CA ALA A 66 5.55 0.99 17.94
C ALA A 66 5.30 -0.50 18.25
N PHE A 67 5.15 -1.34 17.23
CA PHE A 67 5.02 -2.79 17.43
C PHE A 67 6.32 -3.42 17.93
N ALA A 68 7.47 -3.05 17.36
CA ALA A 68 8.77 -3.56 17.79
C ALA A 68 9.09 -3.17 19.25
N GLN A 69 8.68 -1.97 19.69
CA GLN A 69 8.81 -1.49 21.06
C GLN A 69 8.10 -2.40 22.08
N LEU A 70 6.95 -2.95 21.71
CA LEU A 70 6.23 -3.92 22.57
C LEU A 70 6.97 -5.24 22.72
N ARG A 71 7.96 -5.52 21.86
CA ARG A 71 8.82 -6.71 21.95
C ARG A 71 10.15 -6.41 22.67
N SER A 72 10.87 -5.38 22.24
CA SER A 72 12.08 -4.88 22.92
C SER A 72 12.51 -3.51 22.39
N ASP A 73 13.08 -2.68 23.28
CA ASP A 73 13.67 -1.37 22.93
C ASP A 73 14.78 -1.49 21.89
N GLU A 74 15.55 -2.57 21.95
CA GLU A 74 16.67 -2.81 21.04
C GLU A 74 16.18 -3.09 19.61
N LEU A 75 15.10 -3.84 19.48
CA LEU A 75 14.47 -4.13 18.18
C LEU A 75 13.82 -2.88 17.61
N ALA A 76 13.16 -2.08 18.44
CA ALA A 76 12.59 -0.80 18.03
C ALA A 76 13.66 0.16 17.49
N ARG A 77 14.81 0.29 18.18
CA ARG A 77 15.96 1.09 17.69
C ARG A 77 16.52 0.54 16.38
N HIS A 78 16.63 -0.78 16.25
CA HIS A 78 17.08 -1.38 15.00
C HIS A 78 16.14 -1.06 13.82
N VAL A 79 14.82 -1.06 14.04
CA VAL A 79 13.83 -0.66 13.02
C VAL A 79 13.93 0.83 12.73
N ALA A 80 14.04 1.67 13.77
CA ALA A 80 14.06 3.11 13.63
C ALA A 80 15.28 3.62 12.84
N ASP A 81 16.47 3.10 13.18
CA ASP A 81 17.74 3.65 12.69
C ASP A 81 18.29 2.87 11.49
N GLY A 82 17.96 1.59 11.36
CA GLY A 82 18.59 0.69 10.41
C GLY A 82 17.76 0.31 9.19
N VAL A 83 16.44 0.54 9.21
CA VAL A 83 15.54 0.06 8.15
C VAL A 83 15.03 1.22 7.30
N ALA A 84 15.14 1.11 5.98
CA ALA A 84 14.59 2.10 5.07
C ALA A 84 13.10 1.82 4.77
N PHE A 85 12.29 2.88 4.81
CA PHE A 85 10.87 2.87 4.48
C PHE A 85 10.57 3.97 3.46
N PRO A 86 10.92 3.78 2.18
CA PRO A 86 10.52 4.74 1.15
C PRO A 86 9.00 4.78 1.06
N SER A 87 8.44 5.99 0.92
CA SER A 87 7.04 6.16 0.57
C SER A 87 6.82 5.95 -0.92
N SER A 88 5.60 5.57 -1.29
CA SER A 88 5.20 5.45 -2.69
C SER A 88 3.80 5.99 -2.93
N MET A 89 3.60 6.61 -4.10
CA MET A 89 2.27 6.95 -4.59
C MET A 89 1.88 5.98 -5.70
N VAL A 90 0.75 5.32 -5.51
CA VAL A 90 0.20 4.35 -6.44
C VAL A 90 -1.11 4.87 -7.02
N ASP A 91 -1.30 4.71 -8.34
CA ASP A 91 -2.55 5.06 -8.99
C ASP A 91 -2.87 4.10 -10.13
N ARG A 92 -3.93 3.36 -9.93
CA ARG A 92 -4.55 2.47 -10.89
C ARG A 92 -5.92 2.05 -10.41
N ILE A 93 -6.95 2.17 -11.21
CA ILE A 93 -8.29 1.69 -10.86
C ILE A 93 -8.33 0.17 -10.94
N VAL A 94 -8.78 -0.45 -9.85
CA VAL A 94 -8.93 -1.91 -9.70
C VAL A 94 -10.38 -2.16 -9.27
N PRO A 95 -11.32 -2.35 -10.22
CA PRO A 95 -12.71 -2.63 -9.89
C PRO A 95 -12.87 -4.01 -9.24
N ALA A 96 -13.97 -4.20 -8.51
CA ALA A 96 -14.30 -5.51 -7.95
C ALA A 96 -14.46 -6.55 -9.06
N THR A 97 -13.79 -7.69 -8.94
CA THR A 97 -13.88 -8.81 -9.88
C THR A 97 -15.20 -9.56 -9.69
N THR A 98 -15.99 -9.68 -10.74
CA THR A 98 -17.27 -10.42 -10.75
C THR A 98 -17.08 -11.90 -11.06
N ASP A 99 -18.10 -12.71 -10.81
CA ASP A 99 -18.06 -14.14 -11.20
C ASP A 99 -18.04 -14.32 -12.72
N ALA A 100 -18.67 -13.42 -13.48
CA ALA A 100 -18.59 -13.38 -14.94
C ALA A 100 -17.14 -13.12 -15.42
N ASP A 101 -16.42 -12.22 -14.77
CA ASP A 101 -15.01 -11.97 -15.06
C ASP A 101 -14.14 -13.18 -14.76
N ARG A 102 -14.37 -13.85 -13.63
CA ARG A 102 -13.65 -15.10 -13.29
C ARG A 102 -13.86 -16.18 -14.35
N ALA A 103 -15.11 -16.36 -14.77
CA ALA A 103 -15.45 -17.34 -15.81
C ALA A 103 -14.80 -17.00 -17.16
N ARG A 104 -14.82 -15.74 -17.58
CA ARG A 104 -14.21 -15.24 -18.81
C ARG A 104 -12.68 -15.46 -18.78
N ILE A 105 -12.03 -15.12 -17.68
CA ILE A 105 -10.58 -15.27 -17.51
C ILE A 105 -10.20 -16.75 -17.50
N ALA A 106 -10.92 -17.58 -16.75
CA ALA A 106 -10.66 -19.03 -16.72
C ALA A 106 -10.78 -19.66 -18.11
N SER A 107 -11.77 -19.23 -18.90
CA SER A 107 -11.92 -19.69 -20.30
C SER A 107 -10.76 -19.25 -21.17
N ALA A 108 -10.28 -18.01 -21.03
CA ALA A 108 -9.17 -17.48 -21.81
C ALA A 108 -7.82 -18.13 -21.45
N LEU A 109 -7.62 -18.48 -20.19
CA LEU A 109 -6.39 -19.11 -19.70
C LEU A 109 -6.39 -20.64 -19.89
N GLY A 110 -7.54 -21.26 -20.10
CA GLY A 110 -7.69 -22.71 -20.04
C GLY A 110 -7.45 -23.30 -18.65
N ALA A 111 -7.46 -22.50 -17.61
CA ALA A 111 -7.23 -22.88 -16.22
C ALA A 111 -8.00 -21.95 -15.25
N ARG A 112 -8.38 -22.49 -14.08
CA ARG A 112 -9.05 -21.68 -13.04
C ARG A 112 -8.02 -20.78 -12.37
N ASP A 113 -8.21 -19.46 -12.50
CA ASP A 113 -7.58 -18.47 -11.62
C ASP A 113 -8.53 -18.23 -10.44
N ALA A 114 -8.06 -18.47 -9.21
CA ALA A 114 -8.86 -18.30 -8.01
C ALA A 114 -9.00 -16.83 -7.61
N TRP A 115 -8.09 -15.95 -8.04
CA TRP A 115 -8.03 -14.54 -7.65
C TRP A 115 -7.61 -13.60 -8.79
N PRO A 116 -8.30 -13.59 -9.93
CA PRO A 116 -7.94 -12.70 -11.01
C PRO A 116 -8.20 -11.24 -10.61
N VAL A 117 -7.31 -10.35 -10.99
CA VAL A 117 -7.41 -8.91 -10.74
C VAL A 117 -7.51 -8.19 -12.07
N LEU A 118 -8.66 -7.50 -12.27
CA LEU A 118 -8.86 -6.63 -13.43
C LEU A 118 -8.39 -5.23 -13.09
N THR A 119 -7.78 -4.56 -14.07
CA THR A 119 -7.31 -3.19 -13.90
C THR A 119 -7.53 -2.40 -15.18
N GLU A 120 -7.61 -1.07 -15.04
CA GLU A 120 -7.49 -0.18 -16.19
C GLU A 120 -6.09 -0.24 -16.82
N PRO A 121 -5.91 0.20 -18.07
CA PRO A 121 -4.60 0.27 -18.73
C PRO A 121 -3.67 1.32 -18.07
N PHE A 122 -4.22 2.43 -17.58
CA PHE A 122 -3.45 3.47 -16.90
C PHE A 122 -2.77 2.91 -15.63
N ARG A 123 -1.55 3.38 -15.41
CA ARG A 123 -0.80 3.07 -14.19
C ARG A 123 0.16 4.23 -13.89
N GLN A 124 0.24 4.60 -12.64
CA GLN A 124 1.27 5.49 -12.15
C GLN A 124 1.84 4.91 -10.85
N TRP A 125 3.15 4.81 -10.78
CA TRP A 125 3.84 4.38 -9.58
C TRP A 125 5.04 5.29 -9.37
N VAL A 126 5.02 6.05 -8.30
CA VAL A 126 6.09 6.97 -7.90
C VAL A 126 6.66 6.45 -6.60
N ILE A 127 7.98 6.38 -6.49
CA ILE A 127 8.67 5.78 -5.34
C ILE A 127 9.82 6.69 -4.92
N GLU A 128 9.97 6.92 -3.62
CA GLU A 128 11.18 7.53 -3.06
C GLU A 128 12.40 6.64 -3.25
N ASP A 129 13.47 7.18 -3.82
CA ASP A 129 14.69 6.40 -4.11
C ASP A 129 15.58 6.24 -2.88
N ARG A 130 15.10 5.50 -1.87
CA ARG A 130 15.81 5.21 -0.61
C ARG A 130 15.98 3.72 -0.39
N PHE A 131 16.91 3.10 -1.12
CA PHE A 131 17.19 1.66 -1.11
C PHE A 131 18.66 1.37 -0.77
N PRO A 132 19.06 1.35 0.52
CA PRO A 132 20.46 1.18 0.94
C PRO A 132 21.12 -0.11 0.44
N GLN A 133 20.33 -1.16 0.18
CA GLN A 133 20.82 -2.44 -0.34
C GLN A 133 20.66 -2.55 -1.88
N GLY A 134 20.37 -1.43 -2.55
CA GLY A 134 20.07 -1.41 -3.98
C GLY A 134 18.63 -1.84 -4.29
N ARG A 135 18.24 -1.65 -5.55
CA ARG A 135 16.92 -1.98 -6.10
C ARG A 135 17.02 -2.34 -7.59
N PRO A 136 16.02 -3.02 -8.15
CA PRO A 136 15.91 -3.16 -9.60
C PRO A 136 15.76 -1.80 -10.31
N ALA A 137 16.11 -1.76 -11.59
CA ALA A 137 15.98 -0.55 -12.42
C ALA A 137 14.51 -0.37 -12.88
N TRP A 138 13.60 -0.10 -11.94
CA TRP A 138 12.15 0.00 -12.18
C TRP A 138 11.78 1.16 -13.10
N GLU A 139 12.58 2.21 -13.15
CA GLU A 139 12.44 3.33 -14.09
C GLU A 139 12.41 2.89 -15.55
N LYS A 140 13.07 1.78 -15.89
CA LYS A 140 13.00 1.17 -17.24
C LYS A 140 11.63 0.60 -17.59
N PHE A 141 10.77 0.43 -16.58
CA PHE A 141 9.43 -0.12 -16.73
C PHE A 141 8.33 0.90 -16.41
N GLY A 142 8.68 2.20 -16.37
CA GLY A 142 7.75 3.30 -16.22
C GLY A 142 7.44 3.69 -14.77
N VAL A 143 8.24 3.23 -13.80
CA VAL A 143 8.17 3.74 -12.42
C VAL A 143 8.93 5.07 -12.35
N THR A 144 8.35 6.05 -11.67
CA THR A 144 9.00 7.35 -11.42
C THR A 144 9.75 7.29 -10.08
N MET A 145 11.07 7.44 -10.12
CA MET A 145 11.90 7.50 -8.91
C MET A 145 12.13 8.96 -8.52
N VAL A 146 11.89 9.30 -7.25
CA VAL A 146 11.93 10.67 -6.73
C VAL A 146 12.63 10.73 -5.36
N GLU A 147 12.97 11.93 -4.92
CA GLU A 147 13.45 12.17 -3.54
C GLU A 147 12.29 12.28 -2.55
N ASP A 148 11.13 12.81 -3.00
CA ASP A 148 9.94 13.04 -2.18
C ASP A 148 8.68 12.77 -3.01
N VAL A 149 7.81 11.91 -2.53
CA VAL A 149 6.51 11.60 -3.18
C VAL A 149 5.41 12.61 -2.84
N GLY A 150 5.58 13.43 -1.81
CA GLY A 150 4.55 14.36 -1.33
C GLY A 150 3.90 15.20 -2.41
N PRO A 151 4.64 15.86 -3.33
CA PRO A 151 4.06 16.62 -4.44
C PRO A 151 3.15 15.77 -5.36
N PHE A 152 3.47 14.50 -5.56
CA PHE A 152 2.68 13.58 -6.39
C PHE A 152 1.43 13.10 -5.66
N GLU A 153 1.52 12.85 -4.34
CA GLU A 153 0.36 12.56 -3.49
C GLU A 153 -0.63 13.74 -3.49
N ASP A 154 -0.14 14.95 -3.28
CA ASP A 154 -0.93 16.19 -3.31
C ASP A 154 -1.61 16.39 -4.67
N MET A 155 -0.88 16.21 -5.76
CA MET A 155 -1.41 16.32 -7.12
C MET A 155 -2.55 15.31 -7.33
N LYS A 156 -2.31 14.04 -7.01
CA LYS A 156 -3.32 12.97 -7.12
C LYS A 156 -4.55 13.29 -6.28
N LEU A 157 -4.35 13.66 -5.01
CA LEU A 157 -5.44 13.92 -4.08
C LEU A 157 -6.32 15.08 -4.54
N ARG A 158 -5.70 16.18 -4.98
CA ARG A 158 -6.43 17.41 -5.34
C ARG A 158 -7.01 17.36 -6.73
N LEU A 159 -6.26 16.88 -7.73
CA LEU A 159 -6.70 16.88 -9.12
C LEU A 159 -7.50 15.65 -9.47
N LEU A 160 -7.01 14.45 -9.15
CA LEU A 160 -7.70 13.22 -9.51
C LEU A 160 -8.84 12.89 -8.55
N ASN A 161 -8.53 12.67 -7.27
CA ASN A 161 -9.53 12.26 -6.29
C ASN A 161 -10.54 13.38 -6.02
N GLY A 162 -10.10 14.64 -6.01
CA GLY A 162 -10.98 15.81 -5.85
C GLY A 162 -11.96 15.96 -7.01
N ALA A 163 -11.47 15.86 -8.26
CA ALA A 163 -12.34 15.89 -9.44
C ALA A 163 -13.34 14.73 -9.45
N HIS A 164 -12.87 13.51 -9.14
CA HIS A 164 -13.75 12.34 -9.05
C HIS A 164 -14.85 12.52 -8.01
N SER A 165 -14.50 13.04 -6.83
CA SER A 165 -15.48 13.35 -5.77
C SER A 165 -16.49 14.41 -6.22
N ALA A 166 -16.03 15.48 -6.88
CA ALA A 166 -16.93 16.52 -7.40
C ALA A 166 -17.93 15.95 -8.40
N ILE A 167 -17.46 15.16 -9.38
CA ILE A 167 -18.33 14.51 -10.38
C ILE A 167 -19.30 13.54 -9.71
N ALA A 168 -18.87 12.79 -8.70
CA ALA A 168 -19.73 11.87 -7.97
C ALA A 168 -20.86 12.59 -7.23
N TYR A 169 -20.58 13.71 -6.53
CA TYR A 169 -21.59 14.49 -5.83
C TYR A 169 -22.54 15.20 -6.80
N LEU A 170 -22.03 15.80 -7.87
CA LEU A 170 -22.87 16.44 -8.89
C LEU A 170 -23.73 15.40 -9.62
N GLY A 171 -23.15 14.23 -9.92
CA GLY A 171 -23.88 13.12 -10.52
C GLY A 171 -25.02 12.60 -9.64
N LEU A 172 -24.77 12.50 -8.32
CA LEU A 172 -25.84 12.13 -7.36
C LEU A 172 -26.98 13.15 -7.37
N LEU A 173 -26.68 14.44 -7.44
CA LEU A 173 -27.70 15.50 -7.53
C LEU A 173 -28.44 15.48 -8.87
N GLY A 174 -27.79 14.98 -9.94
CA GLY A 174 -28.39 14.79 -11.27
C GLY A 174 -29.03 13.41 -11.49
N ASP A 175 -29.26 12.63 -10.42
CA ASP A 175 -29.81 11.26 -10.47
C ASP A 175 -29.02 10.27 -11.35
N HIS A 176 -27.71 10.49 -11.50
CA HIS A 176 -26.82 9.55 -12.19
C HIS A 176 -26.37 8.42 -11.25
N ALA A 177 -26.56 7.17 -11.68
CA ALA A 177 -26.22 5.99 -10.89
C ALA A 177 -24.72 5.70 -10.81
N THR A 178 -23.91 6.25 -11.73
CA THR A 178 -22.49 5.97 -11.85
C THR A 178 -21.72 7.22 -12.32
N VAL A 179 -20.43 7.30 -11.98
CA VAL A 179 -19.58 8.45 -12.31
C VAL A 179 -19.37 8.61 -13.82
N ASP A 180 -19.30 7.52 -14.57
CA ASP A 180 -19.18 7.55 -16.02
C ASP A 180 -20.42 8.19 -16.69
N ARG A 181 -21.62 7.94 -16.16
CA ARG A 181 -22.86 8.60 -16.63
C ARG A 181 -22.87 10.08 -16.26
N ALA A 182 -22.46 10.40 -15.04
CA ALA A 182 -22.34 11.79 -14.60
C ALA A 182 -21.33 12.55 -15.47
N PHE A 183 -20.16 11.96 -15.75
CA PHE A 183 -19.13 12.57 -16.60
C PHE A 183 -19.57 12.77 -18.06
N ALA A 184 -20.51 11.97 -18.55
CA ALA A 184 -21.07 12.09 -19.89
C ALA A 184 -22.17 13.17 -19.99
N ASP A 185 -22.64 13.71 -18.88
CA ASP A 185 -23.64 14.76 -18.85
C ASP A 185 -23.01 16.14 -19.08
N PRO A 186 -23.37 16.86 -20.16
CA PRO A 186 -22.79 18.17 -20.46
C PRO A 186 -23.14 19.27 -19.46
N ALA A 187 -24.02 19.02 -18.49
CA ALA A 187 -24.37 19.94 -17.41
C ALA A 187 -23.44 19.80 -16.19
N ILE A 188 -22.64 18.75 -16.12
CA ILE A 188 -21.64 18.45 -15.09
C ILE A 188 -20.24 18.63 -15.62
#